data_f17b4816dbe1c4ad7642255775b2cba6
#
_entry.id   f17b4816dbe1c4ad7642255775b2cba6
#
_cell.length_a   1.000
_cell.length_b   1.000
_cell.length_c   1.000
_cell.angle_alpha   90.00
_cell.angle_beta   90.00
_cell.angle_gamma   90.00
#
_symmetry.space_group_name_H-M   'P 1'
#
loop_
_entity.id
_entity.type
_entity.pdbx_description
1 polymer ?
#
loop_
_entity_poly.entity_id
_entity_poly.type
_entity_poly.pdbx_seq_one_letter_code
_entity_poly.pdbx_strand_id
1 'polypeptide(L)'
;MRAVSSLNELHAEFKHIGPVERNKQEDIWNRLKNASDEVYKKKKDFIANIKVSLNENLDKKTKLLDQINKIKNFKSENFKEWNNRTKEVLSLKDKWNSIGGVPKTSARNISKEFWNSFKEFFNNKSKFFKKIDDSFKANLDLKQAIVDKVNELKVSDDWENTYKEIQSLQQEWKKIGKVPIKQKDSIFKEFKDSCDYFYERMRVEDKDTIKMYEDNLAKKLSTCEAIEKLLENKEFDQDEFFKLQVKYLEIGHVPKDKVETVKEKFKK
;
A
#
# COMPACT_ATOMS: atom_id res chain seq x y z
N MET A 1 3.86 -49.02 -1.53
CA MET A 1 5.03 -49.77 -1.08
C MET A 1 4.69 -51.01 -0.30
N ARG A 2 3.62 -51.06 0.51
CA ARG A 2 3.21 -52.24 1.26
C ARG A 2 3.05 -53.50 0.37
N ALA A 3 2.33 -53.39 -0.79
CA ALA A 3 2.11 -54.52 -1.69
C ALA A 3 3.40 -55.21 -2.19
N VAL A 4 4.48 -54.46 -2.41
CA VAL A 4 5.79 -55.05 -2.82
C VAL A 4 6.52 -55.67 -1.64
N SER A 5 6.39 -55.10 -0.42
CA SER A 5 6.91 -55.74 0.79
C SER A 5 6.24 -57.11 1.03
N SER A 6 4.89 -57.09 1.02
CA SER A 6 4.14 -58.35 1.16
C SER A 6 4.42 -59.36 0.04
N LEU A 7 4.65 -58.91 -1.20
CA LEU A 7 5.07 -59.79 -2.29
C LEU A 7 6.42 -60.42 -2.04
N ASN A 8 7.40 -59.63 -1.53
CA ASN A 8 8.71 -60.17 -1.19
C ASN A 8 8.65 -61.19 -0.03
N GLU A 9 7.76 -60.97 0.95
CA GLU A 9 7.48 -61.92 2.03
C GLU A 9 6.88 -63.21 1.46
N LEU A 10 5.88 -63.12 0.58
CA LEU A 10 5.31 -64.25 -0.11
C LEU A 10 6.32 -65.02 -0.97
N HIS A 11 7.23 -64.32 -1.65
CA HIS A 11 8.32 -64.98 -2.37
C HIS A 11 9.29 -65.75 -1.44
N ALA A 12 9.56 -65.21 -0.23
CA ALA A 12 10.36 -65.90 0.76
C ALA A 12 9.65 -67.15 1.28
N GLU A 13 8.36 -67.03 1.62
CA GLU A 13 7.53 -68.18 2.05
C GLU A 13 7.46 -69.25 0.96
N PHE A 14 7.21 -68.88 -0.31
CA PHE A 14 7.17 -69.80 -1.43
C PHE A 14 8.42 -70.62 -1.58
N LYS A 15 9.59 -70.08 -1.30
CA LYS A 15 10.89 -70.78 -1.34
C LYS A 15 11.02 -71.86 -0.25
N HIS A 16 10.27 -71.70 0.85
CA HIS A 16 10.31 -72.64 1.98
C HIS A 16 9.23 -73.71 1.92
N ILE A 17 8.27 -73.57 0.98
CA ILE A 17 7.28 -74.60 0.73
C ILE A 17 7.99 -75.78 0.05
N GLY A 18 7.81 -76.95 0.60
CA GLY A 18 8.47 -78.16 0.11
C GLY A 18 8.09 -78.52 -1.33
N PRO A 19 8.65 -79.61 -1.90
CA PRO A 19 8.43 -80.02 -3.27
C PRO A 19 6.95 -80.40 -3.51
N VAL A 20 6.39 -79.97 -4.66
CA VAL A 20 5.08 -80.28 -5.15
C VAL A 20 5.14 -81.32 -6.29
N GLU A 21 4.02 -81.94 -6.66
CA GLU A 21 3.95 -82.84 -7.79
C GLU A 21 4.53 -82.23 -9.06
N ARG A 22 5.38 -82.96 -9.80
CA ARG A 22 6.10 -82.45 -10.99
C ARG A 22 5.16 -81.84 -12.04
N ASN A 23 3.99 -82.40 -12.25
CA ASN A 23 3.00 -81.92 -13.21
C ASN A 23 2.34 -80.59 -12.82
N LYS A 24 2.42 -80.17 -11.56
CA LYS A 24 1.84 -78.92 -11.03
C LYS A 24 2.91 -77.82 -10.80
N GLN A 25 4.17 -78.20 -10.79
CA GLN A 25 5.27 -77.29 -10.42
C GLN A 25 5.35 -76.07 -11.35
N GLU A 26 5.28 -76.30 -12.65
CA GLU A 26 5.37 -75.29 -13.67
C GLU A 26 4.13 -74.35 -13.65
N ASP A 27 2.93 -74.88 -13.48
CA ASP A 27 1.70 -74.07 -13.39
C ASP A 27 1.74 -73.16 -12.17
N ILE A 28 2.07 -73.69 -10.99
CA ILE A 28 2.18 -72.90 -9.77
C ILE A 28 3.24 -71.79 -9.89
N TRP A 29 4.39 -72.11 -10.47
CA TRP A 29 5.44 -71.13 -10.72
C TRP A 29 4.98 -70.03 -11.68
N ASN A 30 4.36 -70.38 -12.79
CA ASN A 30 3.86 -69.44 -13.76
C ASN A 30 2.76 -68.51 -13.15
N ARG A 31 1.89 -69.05 -12.33
CA ARG A 31 0.87 -68.24 -11.62
C ARG A 31 1.51 -67.23 -10.65
N LEU A 32 2.48 -67.68 -9.84
CA LEU A 32 3.23 -66.78 -8.94
C LEU A 32 3.98 -65.72 -9.72
N LYS A 33 4.69 -66.11 -10.79
CA LYS A 33 5.42 -65.18 -11.65
C LYS A 33 4.51 -64.13 -12.28
N ASN A 34 3.39 -64.57 -12.91
CA ASN A 34 2.46 -63.66 -13.56
C ASN A 34 1.85 -62.67 -12.55
N ALA A 35 1.43 -63.12 -11.37
CA ALA A 35 0.92 -62.25 -10.30
C ALA A 35 2.00 -61.27 -9.82
N SER A 36 3.27 -61.70 -9.70
CA SER A 36 4.37 -60.88 -9.32
C SER A 36 4.69 -59.79 -10.35
N ASP A 37 4.70 -60.20 -11.64
CA ASP A 37 4.96 -59.28 -12.76
C ASP A 37 3.88 -58.21 -12.86
N GLU A 38 2.61 -58.53 -12.58
CA GLU A 38 1.54 -57.56 -12.49
C GLU A 38 1.77 -56.54 -11.37
N VAL A 39 2.17 -56.97 -10.18
CA VAL A 39 2.49 -56.05 -9.05
C VAL A 39 3.64 -55.13 -9.39
N TYR A 40 4.74 -55.68 -9.98
CA TYR A 40 5.86 -54.86 -10.40
C TYR A 40 5.53 -53.90 -11.52
N LYS A 41 4.68 -54.29 -12.49
CA LYS A 41 4.17 -53.41 -13.54
C LYS A 41 3.38 -52.25 -12.95
N LYS A 42 2.42 -52.54 -12.09
CA LYS A 42 1.61 -51.49 -11.40
C LYS A 42 2.49 -50.56 -10.59
N LYS A 43 3.53 -51.08 -9.90
CA LYS A 43 4.55 -50.23 -9.18
C LYS A 43 5.28 -49.33 -10.15
N LYS A 44 5.76 -49.86 -11.27
CA LYS A 44 6.50 -49.08 -12.29
C LYS A 44 5.63 -47.96 -12.86
N ASP A 45 4.39 -48.29 -13.23
CA ASP A 45 3.45 -47.31 -13.78
C ASP A 45 3.09 -46.24 -12.73
N PHE A 46 2.89 -46.63 -11.48
CA PHE A 46 2.66 -45.69 -10.38
C PHE A 46 3.83 -44.71 -10.17
N ILE A 47 5.07 -45.21 -10.17
CA ILE A 47 6.28 -44.41 -10.05
C ILE A 47 6.43 -43.46 -11.25
N ALA A 48 6.14 -43.95 -12.47
CA ALA A 48 6.18 -43.15 -13.68
C ALA A 48 5.17 -42.01 -13.62
N ASN A 49 3.94 -42.28 -13.21
CA ASN A 49 2.88 -41.28 -13.06
C ASN A 49 3.24 -40.22 -12.00
N ILE A 50 3.80 -40.64 -10.86
CA ILE A 50 4.32 -39.69 -9.85
C ILE A 50 5.39 -38.81 -10.45
N LYS A 51 6.35 -39.35 -11.19
CA LYS A 51 7.44 -38.59 -11.81
C LYS A 51 6.90 -37.55 -12.81
N VAL A 52 5.90 -37.92 -13.61
CA VAL A 52 5.23 -37.01 -14.54
C VAL A 52 4.57 -35.86 -13.74
N SER A 53 3.76 -36.19 -12.74
CA SER A 53 3.08 -35.18 -11.90
C SER A 53 4.07 -34.24 -11.18
N LEU A 54 5.17 -34.76 -10.67
CA LEU A 54 6.22 -33.94 -10.03
C LEU A 54 6.86 -32.98 -11.03
N ASN A 55 7.09 -33.39 -12.28
CA ASN A 55 7.65 -32.53 -13.33
C ASN A 55 6.65 -31.48 -13.77
N GLU A 56 5.40 -31.82 -13.95
CA GLU A 56 4.33 -30.84 -14.24
C GLU A 56 4.22 -29.78 -13.14
N ASN A 57 4.34 -30.18 -11.89
CA ASN A 57 4.36 -29.26 -10.77
C ASN A 57 5.59 -28.35 -10.79
N LEU A 58 6.76 -28.89 -11.18
CA LEU A 58 7.98 -28.10 -11.37
C LEU A 58 7.78 -27.04 -12.43
N ASP A 59 7.22 -27.39 -13.59
CA ASP A 59 6.96 -26.45 -14.68
C ASP A 59 6.00 -25.33 -14.24
N LYS A 60 4.92 -25.70 -13.52
CA LYS A 60 3.99 -24.71 -12.95
C LYS A 60 4.68 -23.77 -11.97
N LYS A 61 5.51 -24.30 -11.07
CA LYS A 61 6.28 -23.50 -10.11
C LYS A 61 7.33 -22.61 -10.77
N THR A 62 8.00 -23.10 -11.82
CA THR A 62 8.95 -22.30 -12.60
C THR A 62 8.26 -21.10 -13.25
N LYS A 63 7.08 -21.29 -13.84
CA LYS A 63 6.29 -20.18 -14.40
C LYS A 63 5.91 -19.13 -13.34
N LEU A 64 5.57 -19.55 -12.11
CA LEU A 64 5.30 -18.62 -11.02
C LEU A 64 6.55 -17.88 -10.54
N LEU A 65 7.70 -18.59 -10.53
CA LEU A 65 9.00 -17.98 -10.22
C LEU A 65 9.36 -16.91 -11.24
N ASP A 66 9.15 -17.16 -12.53
CA ASP A 66 9.39 -16.17 -13.58
C ASP A 66 8.49 -14.94 -13.43
N GLN A 67 7.21 -15.15 -13.04
CA GLN A 67 6.29 -14.05 -12.80
C GLN A 67 6.72 -13.18 -11.62
N ILE A 68 7.09 -13.78 -10.48
CA ILE A 68 7.53 -12.99 -9.32
C ILE A 68 8.87 -12.31 -9.57
N ASN A 69 9.78 -12.90 -10.35
CA ASN A 69 11.06 -12.31 -10.73
C ASN A 69 10.90 -11.03 -11.56
N LYS A 70 9.85 -10.94 -12.39
CA LYS A 70 9.51 -9.71 -13.14
C LYS A 70 9.00 -8.59 -12.22
N ILE A 71 8.45 -8.93 -11.05
CA ILE A 71 7.79 -7.98 -10.14
C ILE A 71 8.68 -7.62 -8.95
N LYS A 72 9.63 -8.47 -8.55
CA LYS A 72 10.41 -8.31 -7.31
C LYS A 72 11.09 -6.96 -7.16
N ASN A 73 11.54 -6.37 -8.28
CA ASN A 73 12.22 -5.07 -8.33
C ASN A 73 11.27 -3.91 -8.65
N PHE A 74 9.95 -4.11 -8.46
CA PHE A 74 8.96 -3.07 -8.70
C PHE A 74 9.27 -1.82 -7.90
N LYS A 75 9.13 -0.66 -8.55
CA LYS A 75 9.29 0.68 -7.96
C LYS A 75 8.14 1.54 -8.44
N SER A 76 7.57 2.32 -7.56
CA SER A 76 6.56 3.32 -7.86
C SER A 76 6.50 4.34 -6.73
N GLU A 77 6.08 5.56 -7.04
CA GLU A 77 5.76 6.58 -6.05
C GLU A 77 4.27 6.59 -5.68
N ASN A 78 3.47 5.67 -6.24
CA ASN A 78 2.03 5.61 -6.08
C ASN A 78 1.59 4.47 -5.16
N PHE A 79 0.90 4.81 -4.08
CA PHE A 79 0.32 3.86 -3.13
C PHE A 79 -0.63 2.83 -3.79
N LYS A 80 -1.45 3.28 -4.74
CA LYS A 80 -2.42 2.40 -5.42
C LYS A 80 -1.72 1.33 -6.23
N GLU A 81 -0.62 1.68 -6.88
CA GLU A 81 0.18 0.72 -7.65
C GLU A 81 0.84 -0.32 -6.74
N TRP A 82 1.43 0.11 -5.61
CA TRP A 82 1.95 -0.82 -4.60
C TRP A 82 0.89 -1.77 -4.06
N ASN A 83 -0.33 -1.28 -3.82
CA ASN A 83 -1.43 -2.11 -3.35
C ASN A 83 -1.86 -3.14 -4.41
N ASN A 84 -1.96 -2.74 -5.68
CA ASN A 84 -2.31 -3.64 -6.78
C ASN A 84 -1.23 -4.72 -6.97
N ARG A 85 0.05 -4.34 -6.99
CA ARG A 85 1.16 -5.29 -7.08
C ARG A 85 1.24 -6.23 -5.87
N THR A 86 0.91 -5.73 -4.68
CA THR A 86 0.83 -6.57 -3.49
C THR A 86 -0.23 -7.66 -3.63
N LYS A 87 -1.43 -7.33 -4.14
CA LYS A 87 -2.48 -8.32 -4.41
C LYS A 87 -2.01 -9.38 -5.42
N GLU A 88 -1.31 -8.96 -6.47
CA GLU A 88 -0.76 -9.86 -7.47
C GLU A 88 0.26 -10.82 -6.86
N VAL A 89 1.23 -10.31 -6.09
CA VAL A 89 2.27 -11.12 -5.42
C VAL A 89 1.67 -12.08 -4.41
N LEU A 90 0.63 -11.68 -3.66
CA LEU A 90 -0.09 -12.58 -2.75
C LEU A 90 -0.83 -13.68 -3.51
N SER A 91 -1.45 -13.37 -4.65
CA SER A 91 -2.07 -14.38 -5.52
C SER A 91 -1.03 -15.40 -6.06
N LEU A 92 0.18 -14.93 -6.42
CA LEU A 92 1.27 -15.84 -6.82
C LEU A 92 1.68 -16.78 -5.67
N LYS A 93 1.75 -16.27 -4.45
CA LYS A 93 2.02 -17.07 -3.24
C LYS A 93 0.94 -18.15 -3.03
N ASP A 94 -0.34 -17.79 -3.16
CA ASP A 94 -1.43 -18.73 -2.97
C ASP A 94 -1.42 -19.83 -4.04
N LYS A 95 -1.18 -19.47 -5.30
CA LYS A 95 -0.97 -20.42 -6.40
C LYS A 95 0.24 -21.31 -6.15
N TRP A 96 1.35 -20.76 -5.64
CA TRP A 96 2.53 -21.54 -5.28
C TRP A 96 2.24 -22.60 -4.24
N ASN A 97 1.49 -22.24 -3.21
CA ASN A 97 1.12 -23.14 -2.12
C ASN A 97 0.13 -24.23 -2.54
N SER A 98 -0.71 -23.95 -3.54
CA SER A 98 -1.66 -24.94 -4.07
C SER A 98 -1.02 -26.00 -4.96
N ILE A 99 0.18 -25.75 -5.51
CA ILE A 99 0.92 -26.71 -6.32
C ILE A 99 1.62 -27.72 -5.41
N GLY A 100 1.44 -28.99 -5.68
CA GLY A 100 2.03 -30.09 -4.92
C GLY A 100 3.56 -30.14 -4.95
N GLY A 101 4.10 -31.30 -4.55
CA GLY A 101 5.54 -31.55 -4.53
C GLY A 101 6.16 -31.47 -5.93
N VAL A 102 7.48 -31.25 -5.94
CA VAL A 102 8.32 -31.24 -7.15
C VAL A 102 9.48 -32.24 -6.96
N PRO A 103 10.26 -32.60 -7.99
CA PRO A 103 11.42 -33.47 -7.84
C PRO A 103 12.37 -33.00 -6.75
N LYS A 104 12.86 -33.91 -5.90
CA LYS A 104 13.75 -33.58 -4.76
C LYS A 104 14.98 -32.78 -5.16
N THR A 105 15.51 -33.03 -6.34
CA THR A 105 16.69 -32.34 -6.89
C THR A 105 16.47 -30.83 -7.09
N SER A 106 15.24 -30.44 -7.45
CA SER A 106 14.90 -29.04 -7.75
C SER A 106 14.15 -28.33 -6.61
N ALA A 107 13.57 -29.11 -5.69
CA ALA A 107 12.65 -28.61 -4.66
C ALA A 107 13.24 -27.49 -3.81
N ARG A 108 14.49 -27.67 -3.33
CA ARG A 108 15.16 -26.70 -2.46
C ARG A 108 15.47 -25.40 -3.20
N ASN A 109 16.01 -25.51 -4.41
CA ASN A 109 16.46 -24.35 -5.17
C ASN A 109 15.28 -23.49 -5.62
N ILE A 110 14.29 -24.09 -6.26
CA ILE A 110 13.13 -23.34 -6.76
C ILE A 110 12.34 -22.68 -5.62
N SER A 111 12.22 -23.38 -4.48
CA SER A 111 11.58 -22.81 -3.29
C SER A 111 12.37 -21.63 -2.72
N LYS A 112 13.69 -21.77 -2.58
CA LYS A 112 14.57 -20.71 -2.10
C LYS A 112 14.49 -19.46 -2.99
N GLU A 113 14.54 -19.64 -4.30
CA GLU A 113 14.47 -18.53 -5.26
C GLU A 113 13.14 -17.81 -5.22
N PHE A 114 12.02 -18.56 -5.17
CA PHE A 114 10.69 -17.96 -5.07
C PHE A 114 10.53 -17.12 -3.80
N TRP A 115 10.90 -17.69 -2.64
CA TRP A 115 10.77 -16.98 -1.37
C TRP A 115 11.75 -15.81 -1.22
N ASN A 116 12.92 -15.88 -1.83
CA ASN A 116 13.84 -14.75 -1.90
C ASN A 116 13.24 -13.61 -2.72
N SER A 117 12.67 -13.90 -3.89
CA SER A 117 12.03 -12.89 -4.73
C SER A 117 10.78 -12.29 -4.07
N PHE A 118 10.00 -13.12 -3.37
CA PHE A 118 8.88 -12.67 -2.55
C PHE A 118 9.35 -11.70 -1.46
N LYS A 119 10.38 -12.06 -0.71
CA LYS A 119 10.95 -11.21 0.34
C LYS A 119 11.52 -9.91 -0.23
N GLU A 120 12.18 -9.97 -1.38
CA GLU A 120 12.76 -8.81 -2.05
C GLU A 120 11.67 -7.78 -2.42
N PHE A 121 10.55 -8.23 -2.97
CA PHE A 121 9.40 -7.35 -3.25
C PHE A 121 8.90 -6.65 -1.98
N PHE A 122 8.69 -7.39 -0.89
CA PHE A 122 8.20 -6.79 0.36
C PHE A 122 9.23 -5.88 1.03
N ASN A 123 10.53 -6.17 0.89
CA ASN A 123 11.59 -5.27 1.34
C ASN A 123 11.55 -3.93 0.57
N ASN A 124 11.36 -3.99 -0.76
CA ASN A 124 11.24 -2.77 -1.58
C ASN A 124 9.99 -1.98 -1.23
N LYS A 125 8.86 -2.67 -1.02
CA LYS A 125 7.64 -2.05 -0.51
C LYS A 125 7.89 -1.37 0.84
N SER A 126 8.50 -2.05 1.79
CA SER A 126 8.78 -1.51 3.12
C SER A 126 9.67 -0.26 3.06
N LYS A 127 10.71 -0.26 2.20
CA LYS A 127 11.56 0.91 1.98
C LYS A 127 10.76 2.11 1.46
N PHE A 128 9.84 1.88 0.52
CA PHE A 128 8.97 2.93 0.00
C PHE A 128 8.10 3.53 1.10
N PHE A 129 7.39 2.69 1.86
CA PHE A 129 6.52 3.17 2.93
C PHE A 129 7.29 3.86 4.05
N LYS A 130 8.47 3.33 4.41
CA LYS A 130 9.35 3.98 5.38
C LYS A 130 9.77 5.38 4.93
N LYS A 131 10.17 5.53 3.65
CA LYS A 131 10.54 6.85 3.11
C LYS A 131 9.38 7.86 3.22
N ILE A 132 8.15 7.40 2.99
CA ILE A 132 6.96 8.27 3.13
C ILE A 132 6.68 8.60 4.58
N ASP A 133 6.76 7.62 5.49
CA ASP A 133 6.58 7.85 6.92
C ASP A 133 7.63 8.82 7.47
N ASP A 134 8.89 8.67 7.05
CA ASP A 134 9.97 9.59 7.43
C ASP A 134 9.72 11.02 6.88
N SER A 135 9.21 11.12 5.64
CA SER A 135 8.80 12.41 5.08
C SER A 135 7.63 13.04 5.85
N PHE A 136 6.64 12.24 6.25
CA PHE A 136 5.51 12.76 7.05
C PHE A 136 5.94 13.22 8.44
N LYS A 137 6.90 12.52 9.06
CA LYS A 137 7.50 12.96 10.34
C LYS A 137 8.26 14.26 10.18
N ALA A 138 9.12 14.37 9.17
CA ALA A 138 9.84 15.61 8.89
C ALA A 138 8.87 16.79 8.64
N ASN A 139 7.78 16.56 7.93
CA ASN A 139 6.74 17.59 7.75
C ASN A 139 6.04 17.94 9.08
N LEU A 140 5.87 16.98 9.98
CA LEU A 140 5.31 17.23 11.31
C LEU A 140 6.24 18.11 12.14
N ASP A 141 7.55 17.80 12.13
CA ASP A 141 8.56 18.59 12.84
C ASP A 141 8.61 20.04 12.33
N LEU A 142 8.55 20.23 11.00
CA LEU A 142 8.48 21.56 10.39
C LEU A 142 7.20 22.30 10.80
N LYS A 143 6.06 21.63 10.84
CA LYS A 143 4.80 22.23 11.27
C LYS A 143 4.81 22.58 12.76
N GLN A 144 5.41 21.71 13.58
CA GLN A 144 5.56 21.98 15.01
C GLN A 144 6.42 23.23 15.23
N ALA A 145 7.54 23.36 14.52
CA ALA A 145 8.38 24.56 14.61
C ALA A 145 7.60 25.84 14.24
N ILE A 146 6.69 25.78 13.27
CA ILE A 146 5.80 26.91 12.95
C ILE A 146 4.83 27.18 14.10
N VAL A 147 4.23 26.16 14.70
CA VAL A 147 3.32 26.31 15.84
C VAL A 147 4.04 26.96 17.01
N ASP A 148 5.25 26.47 17.33
CA ASP A 148 6.07 27.01 18.42
C ASP A 148 6.38 28.50 18.18
N LYS A 149 6.75 28.86 16.96
CA LYS A 149 7.01 30.24 16.59
C LYS A 149 5.77 31.13 16.66
N VAL A 150 4.61 30.64 16.22
CA VAL A 150 3.34 31.38 16.37
C VAL A 150 2.98 31.52 17.85
N ASN A 151 3.25 30.50 18.67
CA ASN A 151 3.01 30.57 20.12
C ASN A 151 3.87 31.63 20.82
N GLU A 152 5.12 31.84 20.37
CA GLU A 152 5.96 32.92 20.85
C GLU A 152 5.43 34.30 20.37
N LEU A 153 5.01 34.40 19.14
CA LEU A 153 4.56 35.64 18.52
C LEU A 153 3.18 36.09 19.01
N LYS A 154 2.27 35.17 19.35
CA LYS A 154 0.87 35.49 19.66
C LYS A 154 0.67 36.38 20.87
N VAL A 155 1.68 36.53 21.74
CA VAL A 155 1.67 37.40 22.92
C VAL A 155 2.37 38.75 22.69
N SER A 156 2.93 38.97 21.51
CA SER A 156 3.58 40.22 21.13
C SER A 156 2.59 41.38 21.00
N ASP A 157 3.02 42.58 21.37
CA ASP A 157 2.28 43.83 21.21
C ASP A 157 2.78 44.66 20.01
N ASP A 158 3.78 44.16 19.27
CA ASP A 158 4.18 44.72 17.97
C ASP A 158 3.23 44.18 16.87
N TRP A 159 2.09 44.79 16.77
CA TRP A 159 0.99 44.30 15.91
C TRP A 159 1.38 44.22 14.44
N GLU A 160 2.06 45.26 13.90
CA GLU A 160 2.34 45.33 12.46
C GLU A 160 3.35 44.27 12.02
N ASN A 161 4.49 44.17 12.73
CA ASN A 161 5.53 43.22 12.35
C ASN A 161 5.10 41.79 12.64
N THR A 162 4.45 41.55 13.79
CA THR A 162 3.93 40.22 14.16
C THR A 162 2.86 39.75 13.21
N TYR A 163 1.96 40.61 12.74
CA TYR A 163 0.97 40.28 11.74
C TYR A 163 1.60 39.78 10.43
N LYS A 164 2.62 40.53 9.91
CA LYS A 164 3.34 40.14 8.70
C LYS A 164 4.05 38.80 8.88
N GLU A 165 4.62 38.56 10.04
CA GLU A 165 5.35 37.34 10.34
C GLU A 165 4.37 36.12 10.46
N ILE A 166 3.26 36.28 11.16
CA ILE A 166 2.23 35.23 11.23
C ILE A 166 1.65 34.92 9.84
N GLN A 167 1.43 35.91 8.99
CA GLN A 167 1.02 35.70 7.60
C GLN A 167 2.06 34.89 6.82
N SER A 168 3.36 35.21 6.98
CA SER A 168 4.44 34.46 6.35
C SER A 168 4.43 32.99 6.83
N LEU A 169 4.30 32.76 8.13
CA LEU A 169 4.21 31.42 8.71
C LEU A 169 2.99 30.64 8.22
N GLN A 170 1.86 31.31 8.00
CA GLN A 170 0.69 30.68 7.39
C GLN A 170 0.92 30.27 5.93
N GLN A 171 1.70 31.05 5.17
CA GLN A 171 2.09 30.67 3.81
C GLN A 171 3.08 29.49 3.80
N GLU A 172 4.04 29.49 4.72
CA GLU A 172 4.96 28.36 4.91
C GLU A 172 4.22 27.08 5.31
N TRP A 173 3.26 27.19 6.24
CA TRP A 173 2.41 26.07 6.65
C TRP A 173 1.69 25.39 5.46
N LYS A 174 1.19 26.20 4.53
CA LYS A 174 0.51 25.69 3.32
C LYS A 174 1.45 24.94 2.38
N LYS A 175 2.73 25.29 2.34
CA LYS A 175 3.75 24.64 1.50
C LYS A 175 4.23 23.31 2.07
N ILE A 176 4.14 23.11 3.38
CA ILE A 176 4.53 21.86 4.04
C ILE A 176 3.53 20.76 3.70
N GLY A 177 4.05 19.61 3.26
CA GLY A 177 3.28 18.48 2.84
C GLY A 177 2.46 17.79 3.94
N LYS A 178 2.03 16.57 3.66
CA LYS A 178 1.22 15.76 4.57
C LYS A 178 2.03 15.37 5.81
N VAL A 179 1.33 15.27 6.94
CA VAL A 179 1.83 14.77 8.23
C VAL A 179 1.16 13.44 8.58
N PRO A 180 1.66 12.70 9.60
CA PRO A 180 1.01 11.47 10.04
C PRO A 180 -0.44 11.72 10.44
N ILE A 181 -1.31 10.80 10.04
CA ILE A 181 -2.78 10.97 10.15
C ILE A 181 -3.24 11.22 11.59
N LYS A 182 -2.55 10.61 12.56
CA LYS A 182 -2.91 10.72 13.99
C LYS A 182 -2.68 12.14 14.55
N GLN A 183 -1.71 12.87 14.01
CA GLN A 183 -1.32 14.21 14.47
C GLN A 183 -1.89 15.34 13.61
N LYS A 184 -2.50 14.99 12.45
CA LYS A 184 -2.98 15.97 11.48
C LYS A 184 -3.94 16.99 12.08
N ASP A 185 -4.95 16.51 12.78
CA ASP A 185 -6.03 17.36 13.29
C ASP A 185 -5.59 18.12 14.54
N SER A 186 -4.78 17.50 15.41
CA SER A 186 -4.27 18.15 16.62
C SER A 186 -3.33 19.30 16.30
N ILE A 187 -2.35 19.08 15.42
CA ILE A 187 -1.38 20.12 15.07
C ILE A 187 -2.02 21.27 14.27
N PHE A 188 -3.02 20.94 13.43
CA PHE A 188 -3.78 21.97 12.73
C PHE A 188 -4.62 22.82 13.68
N LYS A 189 -5.27 22.18 14.66
CA LYS A 189 -6.04 22.88 15.67
C LYS A 189 -5.15 23.79 16.50
N GLU A 190 -4.03 23.30 16.98
CA GLU A 190 -3.07 24.09 17.78
C GLU A 190 -2.55 25.31 17.01
N PHE A 191 -2.16 25.11 15.75
CA PHE A 191 -1.75 26.19 14.87
C PHE A 191 -2.84 27.27 14.70
N LYS A 192 -4.06 26.79 14.41
CA LYS A 192 -5.21 27.67 14.21
C LYS A 192 -5.55 28.44 15.49
N ASP A 193 -5.65 27.75 16.62
CA ASP A 193 -6.01 28.36 17.90
C ASP A 193 -4.99 29.44 18.30
N SER A 194 -3.69 29.21 18.00
CA SER A 194 -2.62 30.17 18.27
C SER A 194 -2.69 31.41 17.36
N CYS A 195 -2.97 31.21 16.08
CA CYS A 195 -3.20 32.31 15.16
C CYS A 195 -4.46 33.12 15.54
N ASP A 196 -5.57 32.42 15.84
CA ASP A 196 -6.83 33.05 16.21
C ASP A 196 -6.69 33.88 17.50
N TYR A 197 -5.92 33.37 18.48
CA TYR A 197 -5.59 34.12 19.70
C TYR A 197 -4.90 35.46 19.42
N PHE A 198 -3.88 35.46 18.53
CA PHE A 198 -3.21 36.71 18.13
C PHE A 198 -4.19 37.67 17.47
N TYR A 199 -4.97 37.21 16.52
CA TYR A 199 -5.93 38.04 15.79
C TYR A 199 -7.06 38.56 16.67
N GLU A 200 -7.49 37.80 17.68
CA GLU A 200 -8.48 38.25 18.67
C GLU A 200 -7.91 39.39 19.55
N ARG A 201 -6.66 39.26 20.04
CA ARG A 201 -5.98 40.35 20.78
C ARG A 201 -5.86 41.60 19.93
N MET A 202 -5.32 41.46 18.74
CA MET A 202 -5.10 42.57 17.80
C MET A 202 -6.42 43.30 17.48
N ARG A 203 -7.55 42.55 17.38
CA ARG A 203 -8.85 43.13 17.11
C ARG A 203 -9.42 43.96 18.27
N VAL A 204 -9.07 43.60 19.49
CA VAL A 204 -9.58 44.30 20.67
C VAL A 204 -8.86 45.66 20.86
N GLU A 205 -7.62 45.73 20.49
CA GLU A 205 -6.74 46.88 20.80
C GLU A 205 -6.56 47.85 19.63
N ASP A 206 -6.90 47.48 18.37
CA ASP A 206 -6.62 48.32 17.23
C ASP A 206 -7.84 48.58 16.33
N LYS A 207 -8.29 49.84 16.28
CA LYS A 207 -9.40 50.30 15.39
C LYS A 207 -9.06 50.18 13.91
N ASP A 208 -7.78 50.26 13.52
CA ASP A 208 -7.32 50.13 12.14
C ASP A 208 -7.43 48.67 11.67
N THR A 209 -7.31 47.69 12.60
CA THR A 209 -7.49 46.26 12.33
C THR A 209 -8.95 45.92 12.02
N ILE A 210 -9.91 46.59 12.70
CA ILE A 210 -11.35 46.43 12.38
C ILE A 210 -11.56 46.83 10.93
N LYS A 211 -11.00 47.99 10.52
CA LYS A 211 -11.07 48.47 9.14
C LYS A 211 -10.47 47.47 8.13
N MET A 212 -9.31 46.86 8.46
CA MET A 212 -8.66 45.87 7.62
C MET A 212 -9.54 44.62 7.45
N TYR A 213 -10.19 44.12 8.52
CA TYR A 213 -11.09 42.98 8.41
C TYR A 213 -12.34 43.31 7.57
N GLU A 214 -12.83 44.55 7.66
CA GLU A 214 -13.91 45.05 6.81
C GLU A 214 -13.47 45.13 5.33
N ASP A 215 -12.24 45.61 5.06
CA ASP A 215 -11.67 45.64 3.73
C ASP A 215 -11.48 44.22 3.16
N ASN A 216 -11.01 43.28 4.00
CA ASN A 216 -10.89 41.86 3.61
C ASN A 216 -12.27 41.25 3.33
N LEU A 217 -13.28 41.58 4.12
CA LEU A 217 -14.67 41.17 3.89
C LEU A 217 -15.15 41.68 2.53
N ALA A 218 -14.98 42.97 2.26
CA ALA A 218 -15.35 43.58 1.00
C ALA A 218 -14.64 42.89 -0.20
N LYS A 219 -13.34 42.66 -0.08
CA LYS A 219 -12.57 41.95 -1.11
C LYS A 219 -13.03 40.51 -1.35
N LYS A 220 -13.35 39.77 -0.28
CA LYS A 220 -13.90 38.39 -0.42
C LYS A 220 -15.25 38.40 -1.07
N LEU A 221 -16.14 39.29 -0.68
CA LEU A 221 -17.47 39.39 -1.28
C LEU A 221 -17.40 39.80 -2.76
N SER A 222 -16.55 40.77 -3.11
CA SER A 222 -16.35 41.16 -4.51
C SER A 222 -15.74 40.04 -5.37
N THR A 223 -14.87 39.20 -4.78
CA THR A 223 -14.32 38.02 -5.47
C THR A 223 -15.41 36.95 -5.69
N CYS A 224 -16.28 36.72 -4.70
CA CYS A 224 -17.43 35.84 -4.91
C CYS A 224 -18.36 36.35 -6.00
N GLU A 225 -18.65 37.66 -6.04
CA GLU A 225 -19.47 38.27 -7.10
C GLU A 225 -18.83 38.18 -8.49
N ALA A 226 -17.49 38.27 -8.56
CA ALA A 226 -16.77 38.07 -9.81
C ALA A 226 -16.87 36.61 -10.27
N ILE A 227 -16.82 35.65 -9.35
CA ILE A 227 -16.99 34.20 -9.65
C ILE A 227 -18.45 33.95 -10.10
N GLU A 228 -19.47 34.50 -9.40
CA GLU A 228 -20.85 34.37 -9.79
C GLU A 228 -21.10 34.93 -11.23
N LYS A 229 -20.56 36.10 -11.54
CA LYS A 229 -20.68 36.69 -12.89
C LYS A 229 -19.93 35.87 -13.95
N LEU A 230 -18.79 35.25 -13.62
CA LEU A 230 -18.05 34.39 -14.52
C LEU A 230 -18.86 33.12 -14.85
N LEU A 231 -19.55 32.56 -13.86
CA LEU A 231 -20.41 31.38 -14.03
C LEU A 231 -21.69 31.67 -14.84
N GLU A 232 -22.18 32.92 -14.85
CA GLU A 232 -23.34 33.36 -15.65
C GLU A 232 -22.98 33.59 -17.14
N ASN A 233 -21.69 33.73 -17.47
CA ASN A 233 -21.23 33.91 -18.85
C ASN A 233 -21.39 32.62 -19.64
N LYS A 234 -21.79 32.73 -20.91
CA LYS A 234 -21.94 31.60 -21.82
C LYS A 234 -20.60 30.96 -22.21
N GLU A 235 -19.50 31.67 -22.11
CA GLU A 235 -18.13 31.19 -22.30
C GLU A 235 -17.46 31.17 -20.93
N PHE A 236 -17.34 29.96 -20.37
CA PHE A 236 -16.71 29.76 -19.06
C PHE A 236 -15.18 29.75 -19.21
N ASP A 237 -14.52 30.75 -18.62
CA ASP A 237 -13.06 30.82 -18.56
C ASP A 237 -12.55 30.11 -17.29
N GLN A 238 -11.99 28.91 -17.48
CA GLN A 238 -11.48 28.07 -16.41
C GLN A 238 -10.23 28.67 -15.75
N ASP A 239 -9.37 29.31 -16.50
CA ASP A 239 -8.13 29.90 -15.96
C ASP A 239 -8.44 31.12 -15.08
N GLU A 240 -9.40 31.94 -15.49
CA GLU A 240 -9.87 33.09 -14.71
C GLU A 240 -10.60 32.62 -13.44
N PHE A 241 -11.40 31.56 -13.54
CA PHE A 241 -12.03 30.94 -12.36
C PHE A 241 -11.00 30.48 -11.31
N PHE A 242 -9.95 29.76 -11.73
CA PHE A 242 -8.88 29.34 -10.82
C PHE A 242 -8.13 30.53 -10.20
N LYS A 243 -7.85 31.57 -10.96
CA LYS A 243 -7.24 32.79 -10.43
C LYS A 243 -8.10 33.46 -9.35
N LEU A 244 -9.40 33.54 -9.57
CA LEU A 244 -10.32 34.09 -8.57
C LEU A 244 -10.41 33.22 -7.32
N GLN A 245 -10.41 31.89 -7.46
CA GLN A 245 -10.35 30.99 -6.30
C GLN A 245 -9.06 31.17 -5.49
N VAL A 246 -7.92 31.24 -6.16
CA VAL A 246 -6.61 31.49 -5.50
C VAL A 246 -6.66 32.85 -4.79
N LYS A 247 -7.13 33.89 -5.46
CA LYS A 247 -7.29 35.25 -4.89
C LYS A 247 -8.18 35.22 -3.63
N TYR A 248 -9.31 34.51 -3.66
CA TYR A 248 -10.17 34.38 -2.48
C TYR A 248 -9.47 33.71 -1.30
N LEU A 249 -8.64 32.68 -1.56
CA LEU A 249 -7.89 31.96 -0.54
C LEU A 249 -6.74 32.78 0.04
N GLU A 250 -6.19 33.71 -0.73
CA GLU A 250 -5.10 34.59 -0.31
C GLU A 250 -5.58 35.77 0.54
N ILE A 251 -6.86 36.20 0.42
CA ILE A 251 -7.41 37.26 1.26
C ILE A 251 -7.46 36.81 2.71
N GLY A 252 -6.94 37.64 3.62
CA GLY A 252 -6.84 37.37 5.05
C GLY A 252 -8.18 37.19 5.77
N HIS A 253 -8.14 37.33 7.09
CA HIS A 253 -9.32 37.15 7.96
C HIS A 253 -10.36 38.24 7.75
N VAL A 254 -11.61 37.86 7.99
CA VAL A 254 -12.79 38.72 7.99
C VAL A 254 -13.38 38.79 9.41
N PRO A 255 -14.28 39.77 9.73
CA PRO A 255 -14.95 39.81 11.01
C PRO A 255 -15.60 38.48 11.37
N LYS A 256 -15.49 38.05 12.65
CA LYS A 256 -15.88 36.71 13.11
C LYS A 256 -17.36 36.38 12.83
N ASP A 257 -18.22 37.38 12.97
CA ASP A 257 -19.67 37.31 12.71
C ASP A 257 -20.02 37.13 11.22
N LYS A 258 -19.08 37.40 10.32
CA LYS A 258 -19.25 37.31 8.85
C LYS A 258 -18.61 36.08 8.22
N VAL A 259 -17.86 35.29 8.99
CA VAL A 259 -17.09 34.13 8.48
C VAL A 259 -17.99 33.11 7.78
N GLU A 260 -19.11 32.73 8.42
CA GLU A 260 -20.00 31.72 7.84
C GLU A 260 -20.75 32.28 6.60
N THR A 261 -21.19 33.53 6.64
CA THR A 261 -21.84 34.17 5.48
C THR A 261 -20.95 34.16 4.23
N VAL A 262 -19.63 34.47 4.41
CA VAL A 262 -18.67 34.50 3.31
C VAL A 262 -18.36 33.09 2.81
N LYS A 263 -18.27 32.12 3.71
CA LYS A 263 -18.04 30.69 3.32
C LYS A 263 -19.24 30.14 2.55
N GLU A 264 -20.45 30.41 2.98
CA GLU A 264 -21.67 29.98 2.29
C GLU A 264 -21.77 30.58 0.89
N LYS A 265 -21.41 31.88 0.75
CA LYS A 265 -21.41 32.55 -0.55
C LYS A 265 -20.34 31.99 -1.50
N PHE A 266 -19.22 31.56 -0.98
CA PHE A 266 -18.14 30.93 -1.78
C PHE A 266 -18.44 29.46 -2.15
N LYS A 267 -19.30 28.76 -1.39
CA LYS A 267 -19.70 27.37 -1.67
C LYS A 267 -20.84 27.25 -2.69
N LYS A 268 -21.63 28.29 -2.87
CA LYS A 268 -22.69 28.35 -3.88
C LYS A 268 -22.10 28.46 -5.27
#